data_962d5ad25de5d169334bff721b765325
#
_entry.id   962d5ad25de5d169334bff721b765325
#
_cell.length_a   1.000
_cell.length_b   1.000
_cell.length_c   1.000
_cell.angle_alpha   90.00
_cell.angle_beta   90.00
_cell.angle_gamma   90.00
#
_symmetry.space_group_name_H-M   'P 1'
#
loop_
_entity.id
_entity.type
_entity.pdbx_description
1 polymer ?
#
loop_
_entity_poly.entity_id
_entity_poly.type
_entity_poly.pdbx_seq_one_letter_code
_entity_poly.pdbx_strand_id
1 'polypeptide(L)'
;MTSSASLDALLEEKMKFRENDSQQQTDVLQEEPSASAALPPGMQKSQDTSVDDLLKEMSRVPLFMTSLDEVGDDSGENVELEALKALAYEGTRAEIAQNFREQGTELVRTEKRYREAREYYTKALNALKAPPVPPDPEQGPQVVEIDEEAELQKERSIEEVCLVNRALCNLEMKNYGSCNRDCAAALRLNPKNVKAWYRAASACLALDKVAAALDACQSGLSFDSQNTALKSFMTRIEQRRDHLAAVEKTRKEREERTRLEQATLRLALMNRKVLARRTDRPLEMPEAKVALDDPLDASSTLNIPVMILYPVHAQTDFIKQFQESESISEHLSYLLPVPWDQNNEYTTSNVECYIETIEGGLIKAGKKLSLLKLLSSGKLEVVDDLVRVMVVPKGKAAQWIEDFKTRRGKQ
;
A
#
# COMPACT_ATOMS: atom_id res chain seq x y z
N MET A 1 -11.57 23.57 11.24
CA MET A 1 -11.04 23.43 12.62
C MET A 1 -12.21 23.30 13.59
N THR A 2 -12.87 22.15 13.65
CA THR A 2 -13.87 21.81 14.70
C THR A 2 -14.23 20.33 14.58
N SER A 3 -13.36 19.41 15.02
CA SER A 3 -13.71 17.98 15.10
C SER A 3 -12.86 17.15 16.06
N SER A 4 -11.88 17.72 16.77
CA SER A 4 -11.09 16.92 17.71
C SER A 4 -11.54 17.05 19.19
N ALA A 5 -12.23 18.10 19.54
CA ALA A 5 -12.74 18.32 20.91
C ALA A 5 -13.94 17.44 21.32
N SER A 6 -14.60 16.78 20.36
CA SER A 6 -15.78 15.92 20.62
C SER A 6 -15.42 14.48 21.00
N LEU A 7 -14.25 13.99 20.59
CA LEU A 7 -13.84 12.60 20.85
C LEU A 7 -13.23 12.43 22.25
N ASP A 8 -12.47 13.41 22.72
CA ASP A 8 -11.85 13.39 24.03
C ASP A 8 -12.89 13.54 25.14
N ALA A 9 -13.94 14.35 24.94
CA ALA A 9 -15.04 14.48 25.88
C ALA A 9 -15.87 13.19 26.03
N LEU A 10 -16.05 12.42 24.95
CA LEU A 10 -16.73 11.13 24.95
C LEU A 10 -15.89 9.99 25.61
N LEU A 11 -14.57 10.10 25.54
CA LEU A 11 -13.67 9.17 26.22
C LEU A 11 -13.60 9.43 27.72
N GLU A 12 -13.60 10.70 28.17
CA GLU A 12 -13.67 11.05 29.58
C GLU A 12 -15.00 10.66 30.23
N GLU A 13 -16.13 10.79 29.51
CA GLU A 13 -17.45 10.36 29.99
C GLU A 13 -17.54 8.85 30.18
N LYS A 14 -16.95 8.06 29.26
CA LYS A 14 -16.86 6.59 29.37
C LYS A 14 -15.92 6.11 30.48
N MET A 15 -14.88 6.87 30.81
CA MET A 15 -13.99 6.53 31.90
C MET A 15 -14.65 6.79 33.26
N LYS A 16 -15.40 7.88 33.43
CA LYS A 16 -16.17 8.18 34.64
C LYS A 16 -17.32 7.19 34.91
N PHE A 17 -17.92 6.62 33.86
CA PHE A 17 -18.93 5.53 34.00
C PHE A 17 -18.32 4.25 34.54
N ARG A 18 -17.07 3.94 34.19
CA ARG A 18 -16.35 2.74 34.64
C ARG A 18 -15.85 2.84 36.09
N GLU A 19 -15.51 4.02 36.58
CA GLU A 19 -15.11 4.24 37.96
C GLU A 19 -16.29 4.19 38.92
N ASN A 20 -17.50 4.64 38.53
CA ASN A 20 -18.70 4.57 39.37
C ASN A 20 -19.25 3.12 39.52
N ASP A 21 -19.08 2.25 38.51
CA ASP A 21 -19.48 0.82 38.62
C ASP A 21 -18.58 0.04 39.56
N SER A 22 -17.29 0.44 39.67
CA SER A 22 -16.35 -0.21 40.57
C SER A 22 -16.53 0.16 42.04
N GLN A 23 -17.16 1.30 42.36
CA GLN A 23 -17.43 1.74 43.71
C GLN A 23 -18.78 1.26 44.30
N GLN A 24 -19.72 0.84 43.42
CA GLN A 24 -20.99 0.25 43.89
C GLN A 24 -20.93 -1.25 44.22
N GLN A 25 -19.85 -1.95 43.85
CA GLN A 25 -19.68 -3.38 44.17
C GLN A 25 -18.94 -3.65 45.49
N THR A 26 -18.46 -2.65 46.22
CA THR A 26 -17.75 -2.84 47.48
C THR A 26 -18.58 -2.61 48.74
N ASP A 27 -19.84 -2.17 48.62
CA ASP A 27 -20.66 -1.80 49.81
C ASP A 27 -21.78 -2.79 50.16
N VAL A 28 -21.80 -4.02 49.60
CA VAL A 28 -22.88 -5.02 49.89
C VAL A 28 -22.35 -6.34 50.43
N LEU A 29 -21.34 -6.35 51.26
CA LEU A 29 -20.96 -7.56 51.99
C LEU A 29 -20.49 -7.26 53.44
N GLN A 30 -21.42 -6.84 54.31
CA GLN A 30 -21.30 -7.05 55.77
C GLN A 30 -22.71 -7.33 56.34
N GLU A 31 -23.15 -8.56 56.28
CA GLU A 31 -24.16 -9.10 57.20
C GLU A 31 -23.65 -10.43 57.79
N GLU A 32 -23.73 -10.53 59.09
CA GLU A 32 -23.29 -11.59 59.99
C GLU A 32 -24.05 -12.93 59.76
N PRO A 33 -23.46 -14.11 60.05
CA PRO A 33 -24.04 -15.39 59.66
C PRO A 33 -25.10 -15.91 60.66
N SER A 34 -26.32 -16.03 60.22
CA SER A 34 -27.33 -16.80 60.94
C SER A 34 -27.24 -18.31 60.60
N ALA A 35 -27.40 -19.13 61.60
CA ALA A 35 -27.27 -20.56 61.71
C ALA A 35 -27.55 -21.38 60.40
N SER A 36 -26.55 -22.13 59.97
CA SER A 36 -26.58 -23.03 58.82
C SER A 36 -27.37 -24.31 59.07
N ALA A 37 -28.36 -24.59 58.24
CA ALA A 37 -28.86 -25.92 58.08
C ALA A 37 -27.80 -26.79 57.38
N ALA A 38 -27.51 -27.99 57.94
CA ALA A 38 -26.49 -28.89 57.40
C ALA A 38 -26.84 -29.32 55.97
N LEU A 39 -25.96 -29.02 55.02
CA LEU A 39 -26.06 -29.41 53.60
C LEU A 39 -25.89 -30.93 53.43
N PRO A 40 -26.53 -31.56 52.42
CA PRO A 40 -26.36 -32.97 52.13
C PRO A 40 -24.89 -33.33 51.87
N PRO A 41 -24.43 -34.58 52.16
CA PRO A 41 -23.01 -34.97 52.08
C PRO A 41 -22.33 -34.76 50.71
N GLY A 42 -23.09 -34.63 49.63
CA GLY A 42 -22.57 -34.34 48.29
C GLY A 42 -22.24 -32.88 48.04
N MET A 43 -22.78 -31.94 48.85
CA MET A 43 -22.52 -30.50 48.71
C MET A 43 -21.46 -29.97 49.69
N GLN A 44 -21.05 -30.77 50.68
CA GLN A 44 -20.02 -30.37 51.63
C GLN A 44 -18.62 -30.30 51.04
N LYS A 45 -18.37 -31.07 49.95
CA LYS A 45 -17.09 -31.01 49.20
C LYS A 45 -16.84 -29.72 48.45
N SER A 46 -17.87 -28.91 48.20
CA SER A 46 -17.74 -27.66 47.44
C SER A 46 -17.36 -26.44 48.27
N GLN A 47 -17.29 -26.56 49.60
CA GLN A 47 -16.89 -25.42 50.47
C GLN A 47 -15.39 -25.32 50.71
N ASP A 48 -14.62 -26.38 50.42
CA ASP A 48 -13.17 -26.42 50.65
C ASP A 48 -12.37 -26.20 49.33
N THR A 49 -13.03 -26.16 48.17
CA THR A 49 -12.36 -25.95 46.89
C THR A 49 -12.25 -24.45 46.58
N SER A 50 -11.04 -24.00 46.27
CA SER A 50 -10.78 -22.65 45.79
C SER A 50 -11.60 -22.40 44.52
N VAL A 51 -12.03 -21.13 44.30
CA VAL A 51 -12.74 -20.72 43.07
C VAL A 51 -11.92 -21.06 41.84
N ASP A 52 -10.59 -20.99 41.94
CA ASP A 52 -9.67 -21.37 40.87
C ASP A 52 -9.66 -22.85 40.57
N ASP A 53 -9.80 -23.71 41.61
CA ASP A 53 -9.89 -25.15 41.42
C ASP A 53 -11.26 -25.57 40.84
N LEU A 54 -12.33 -24.85 41.22
CA LEU A 54 -13.64 -25.05 40.64
C LEU A 54 -13.69 -24.61 39.15
N LEU A 55 -13.06 -23.50 38.81
CA LEU A 55 -12.91 -23.06 37.42
C LEU A 55 -12.06 -24.04 36.60
N LYS A 56 -10.99 -24.61 37.19
CA LYS A 56 -10.20 -25.66 36.55
C LYS A 56 -11.01 -26.96 36.34
N GLU A 57 -11.82 -27.34 37.29
CA GLU A 57 -12.71 -28.51 37.16
C GLU A 57 -13.81 -28.27 36.12
N MET A 58 -14.39 -27.05 36.08
CA MET A 58 -15.38 -26.69 35.07
C MET A 58 -14.76 -26.59 33.68
N SER A 59 -13.52 -26.10 33.54
CA SER A 59 -12.85 -26.05 32.26
C SER A 59 -12.49 -27.41 31.66
N ARG A 60 -12.54 -28.49 32.47
CA ARG A 60 -12.40 -29.88 32.00
C ARG A 60 -13.65 -30.42 31.32
N VAL A 61 -14.82 -29.81 31.57
CA VAL A 61 -16.07 -30.24 30.94
C VAL A 61 -16.18 -29.67 29.53
N PRO A 62 -16.42 -30.49 28.49
CA PRO A 62 -16.45 -30.03 27.08
C PRO A 62 -17.36 -28.84 26.81
N LEU A 63 -18.42 -28.66 27.63
CA LEU A 63 -19.38 -27.55 27.51
C LEU A 63 -18.79 -26.17 27.92
N PHE A 64 -17.78 -26.18 28.77
CA PHE A 64 -17.15 -24.94 29.31
C PHE A 64 -15.72 -24.75 28.85
N MET A 65 -15.21 -25.59 27.97
CA MET A 65 -13.89 -25.46 27.37
C MET A 65 -13.83 -24.21 26.46
N THR A 66 -12.94 -23.28 26.77
CA THR A 66 -12.67 -22.09 25.94
C THR A 66 -11.56 -22.34 24.92
N SER A 67 -10.62 -23.26 25.22
CA SER A 67 -9.62 -23.73 24.25
C SER A 67 -9.28 -25.20 24.53
N LEU A 68 -9.03 -25.98 23.48
CA LEU A 68 -8.72 -27.39 23.56
C LEU A 68 -7.29 -27.70 24.04
N ASP A 69 -6.41 -26.70 24.05
CA ASP A 69 -4.97 -26.88 24.29
C ASP A 69 -4.55 -26.55 25.74
N GLU A 70 -5.43 -25.94 26.57
CA GLU A 70 -5.06 -25.42 27.89
C GLU A 70 -5.48 -26.33 29.07
N VAL A 71 -6.20 -27.43 28.81
CA VAL A 71 -6.69 -28.30 29.86
C VAL A 71 -5.87 -29.58 29.91
N GLY A 72 -4.67 -29.51 30.51
CA GLY A 72 -3.87 -30.67 30.91
C GLY A 72 -3.90 -30.86 32.42
N ASP A 73 -3.94 -32.13 32.85
CA ASP A 73 -3.51 -32.54 34.18
C ASP A 73 -2.04 -32.19 34.40
N ASP A 74 -1.51 -32.25 35.62
CA ASP A 74 -0.08 -32.06 35.93
C ASP A 74 0.85 -32.97 35.10
N SER A 75 0.32 -34.00 34.44
CA SER A 75 0.97 -34.87 33.45
C SER A 75 0.87 -34.34 31.99
N GLY A 76 0.11 -33.26 31.71
CA GLY A 76 -0.08 -32.69 30.38
C GLY A 76 -1.02 -33.45 29.44
N GLU A 77 -1.61 -34.55 29.87
CA GLU A 77 -2.50 -35.39 29.06
C GLU A 77 -3.97 -35.23 29.51
N ASN A 78 -4.83 -34.76 28.57
CA ASN A 78 -6.27 -34.73 28.81
C ASN A 78 -6.91 -35.96 28.13
N VAL A 79 -7.19 -36.98 28.91
CA VAL A 79 -7.75 -38.28 28.43
C VAL A 79 -9.06 -38.08 27.67
N GLU A 80 -9.92 -37.16 28.11
CA GLU A 80 -11.20 -36.87 27.45
C GLU A 80 -10.99 -36.17 26.08
N LEU A 81 -10.00 -35.32 26.01
CA LEU A 81 -9.61 -34.68 24.77
C LEU A 81 -8.97 -35.66 23.77
N GLU A 82 -8.15 -36.59 24.28
CA GLU A 82 -7.57 -37.65 23.45
C GLU A 82 -8.66 -38.62 22.94
N ALA A 83 -9.62 -38.96 23.78
CA ALA A 83 -10.77 -39.77 23.37
C ALA A 83 -11.61 -39.04 22.29
N LEU A 84 -11.86 -37.74 22.43
CA LEU A 84 -12.54 -36.93 21.41
C LEU A 84 -11.72 -36.80 20.12
N LYS A 85 -10.40 -36.64 20.24
CA LYS A 85 -9.50 -36.65 19.09
C LYS A 85 -9.51 -38.02 18.42
N ALA A 86 -9.43 -39.09 19.16
CA ALA A 86 -9.49 -40.46 18.65
C ALA A 86 -10.79 -40.71 17.88
N LEU A 87 -11.95 -40.33 18.43
CA LEU A 87 -13.24 -40.43 17.78
C LEU A 87 -13.31 -39.63 16.46
N ALA A 88 -12.69 -38.44 16.40
CA ALA A 88 -12.64 -37.63 15.20
C ALA A 88 -11.74 -38.21 14.08
N TYR A 89 -10.84 -39.12 14.45
CA TYR A 89 -9.93 -39.84 13.53
C TYR A 89 -10.27 -41.33 13.39
N GLU A 90 -11.47 -41.74 13.82
CA GLU A 90 -11.96 -43.12 13.69
C GLU A 90 -12.49 -43.33 12.26
N GLY A 91 -12.13 -44.47 11.65
CA GLY A 91 -12.56 -44.86 10.31
C GLY A 91 -11.45 -44.80 9.24
N THR A 92 -11.84 -44.95 7.98
CA THR A 92 -10.92 -44.86 6.86
C THR A 92 -10.45 -43.44 6.63
N ARG A 93 -9.31 -43.26 5.95
CA ARG A 93 -8.80 -41.92 5.60
C ARG A 93 -9.81 -41.07 4.84
N ALA A 94 -10.58 -41.70 3.94
CA ALA A 94 -11.64 -41.05 3.21
C ALA A 94 -12.77 -40.57 4.14
N GLU A 95 -13.19 -41.38 5.09
CA GLU A 95 -14.24 -41.04 6.05
C GLU A 95 -13.83 -39.89 6.96
N ILE A 96 -12.62 -39.95 7.52
CA ILE A 96 -12.04 -38.86 8.33
C ILE A 96 -11.97 -37.55 7.52
N ALA A 97 -11.45 -37.62 6.31
CA ALA A 97 -11.35 -36.46 5.43
C ALA A 97 -12.74 -35.92 5.03
N GLN A 98 -13.69 -36.80 4.83
CA GLN A 98 -15.08 -36.43 4.53
C GLN A 98 -15.71 -35.67 5.71
N ASN A 99 -15.55 -36.15 6.95
CA ASN A 99 -16.05 -35.48 8.14
C ASN A 99 -15.49 -34.06 8.28
N PHE A 100 -14.19 -33.91 8.17
CA PHE A 100 -13.58 -32.57 8.20
C PHE A 100 -14.04 -31.69 7.03
N ARG A 101 -14.22 -32.23 5.83
CA ARG A 101 -14.76 -31.49 4.68
C ARG A 101 -16.18 -30.97 4.97
N GLU A 102 -17.05 -31.80 5.58
CA GLU A 102 -18.41 -31.41 5.90
C GLU A 102 -18.46 -30.30 6.93
N GLN A 103 -17.68 -30.42 8.02
CA GLN A 103 -17.53 -29.35 9.02
C GLN A 103 -17.06 -28.03 8.38
N GLY A 104 -16.03 -28.09 7.53
CA GLY A 104 -15.57 -26.90 6.80
C GLY A 104 -16.62 -26.30 5.86
N THR A 105 -17.43 -27.16 5.22
CA THR A 105 -18.49 -26.71 4.32
C THR A 105 -19.65 -26.06 5.08
N GLU A 106 -19.99 -26.58 6.25
CA GLU A 106 -21.04 -26.01 7.10
C GLU A 106 -20.64 -24.62 7.59
N LEU A 107 -19.40 -24.41 8.05
CA LEU A 107 -18.88 -23.12 8.45
C LEU A 107 -18.92 -22.07 7.31
N VAL A 108 -18.66 -22.49 6.07
CA VAL A 108 -18.78 -21.61 4.92
C VAL A 108 -20.24 -21.25 4.61
N ARG A 109 -21.13 -22.22 4.72
CA ARG A 109 -22.54 -22.11 4.34
C ARG A 109 -23.34 -21.26 5.33
N THR A 110 -23.15 -21.50 6.62
CA THR A 110 -23.94 -20.89 7.70
C THR A 110 -23.35 -19.57 8.17
N GLU A 111 -22.04 -19.54 8.44
CA GLU A 111 -21.40 -18.44 9.16
C GLU A 111 -20.40 -17.64 8.33
N LYS A 112 -20.06 -18.09 7.12
CA LYS A 112 -19.02 -17.50 6.26
C LYS A 112 -17.65 -17.37 6.96
N ARG A 113 -17.34 -18.26 7.90
CA ARG A 113 -16.09 -18.31 8.67
C ARG A 113 -14.97 -18.95 7.83
N TYR A 114 -14.52 -18.25 6.82
CA TYR A 114 -13.55 -18.76 5.82
C TYR A 114 -12.22 -19.17 6.42
N ARG A 115 -11.77 -18.52 7.50
CA ARG A 115 -10.50 -18.83 8.16
C ARG A 115 -10.54 -20.21 8.80
N GLU A 116 -11.55 -20.50 9.58
CA GLU A 116 -11.73 -21.76 10.27
C GLU A 116 -12.07 -22.89 9.27
N ALA A 117 -12.96 -22.62 8.32
CA ALA A 117 -13.25 -23.57 7.25
C ALA A 117 -12.00 -24.00 6.49
N ARG A 118 -11.07 -23.05 6.22
CA ARG A 118 -9.77 -23.37 5.60
C ARG A 118 -8.95 -24.35 6.43
N GLU A 119 -8.99 -24.22 7.76
CA GLU A 119 -8.30 -25.12 8.68
C GLU A 119 -8.89 -26.52 8.63
N TYR A 120 -10.22 -26.65 8.63
CA TYR A 120 -10.89 -27.95 8.46
C TYR A 120 -10.57 -28.61 7.12
N TYR A 121 -10.59 -27.87 6.01
CA TYR A 121 -10.15 -28.43 4.72
C TYR A 121 -8.66 -28.81 4.73
N THR A 122 -7.83 -28.11 5.51
CA THR A 122 -6.43 -28.51 5.66
C THR A 122 -6.28 -29.76 6.48
N LYS A 123 -7.08 -29.94 7.57
CA LYS A 123 -7.14 -31.20 8.34
C LYS A 123 -7.59 -32.35 7.45
N ALA A 124 -8.62 -32.17 6.61
CA ALA A 124 -9.06 -33.15 5.65
C ALA A 124 -7.95 -33.59 4.68
N LEU A 125 -7.24 -32.62 4.09
CA LEU A 125 -6.14 -32.91 3.17
C LEU A 125 -4.94 -33.57 3.86
N ASN A 126 -4.69 -33.28 5.13
CA ASN A 126 -3.65 -33.94 5.92
C ASN A 126 -4.03 -35.37 6.28
N ALA A 127 -5.31 -35.64 6.60
CA ALA A 127 -5.80 -36.98 6.86
C ALA A 127 -5.62 -37.90 5.64
N LEU A 128 -5.86 -37.39 4.41
CA LEU A 128 -5.62 -38.17 3.18
C LEU A 128 -4.13 -38.46 2.93
N LYS A 129 -3.23 -37.65 3.46
CA LYS A 129 -1.77 -37.82 3.32
C LYS A 129 -1.13 -38.65 4.44
N ALA A 130 -1.85 -38.85 5.53
CA ALA A 130 -1.36 -39.62 6.66
C ALA A 130 -1.09 -41.06 6.23
N PRO A 131 -0.06 -41.72 6.79
CA PRO A 131 0.11 -43.17 6.62
C PRO A 131 -1.12 -43.90 7.14
N PRO A 132 -1.47 -45.06 6.56
CA PRO A 132 -2.59 -45.86 7.07
C PRO A 132 -2.33 -46.17 8.54
N VAL A 133 -3.35 -45.97 9.38
CA VAL A 133 -3.26 -46.32 10.82
C VAL A 133 -3.10 -47.83 10.90
N PRO A 134 -2.07 -48.36 11.58
CA PRO A 134 -1.92 -49.78 11.75
C PRO A 134 -3.15 -50.31 12.55
N PRO A 135 -3.70 -51.48 12.18
CA PRO A 135 -4.82 -52.05 12.89
C PRO A 135 -4.47 -52.26 14.37
N ASP A 136 -5.40 -51.91 15.25
CA ASP A 136 -5.24 -52.05 16.68
C ASP A 136 -5.02 -53.55 17.01
N PRO A 137 -3.93 -53.95 17.64
CA PRO A 137 -3.63 -55.34 17.94
C PRO A 137 -4.64 -56.00 18.92
N GLU A 138 -5.44 -55.21 19.65
CA GLU A 138 -6.46 -55.73 20.60
C GLU A 138 -7.82 -55.96 19.92
N GLN A 139 -8.10 -55.36 18.77
CA GLN A 139 -9.27 -55.65 17.96
C GLN A 139 -8.88 -56.72 16.94
N GLY A 140 -9.32 -57.94 17.12
CA GLY A 140 -9.05 -59.04 16.20
C GLY A 140 -9.38 -58.67 14.76
N PRO A 141 -8.85 -59.41 13.74
CA PRO A 141 -8.89 -58.99 12.34
C PRO A 141 -10.36 -58.86 11.88
N GLN A 142 -10.86 -57.61 11.89
CA GLN A 142 -12.07 -57.30 11.14
C GLN A 142 -11.64 -57.23 9.66
N VAL A 143 -11.81 -58.36 8.96
CA VAL A 143 -11.64 -58.43 7.51
C VAL A 143 -12.85 -57.72 6.88
N VAL A 144 -12.82 -56.42 6.84
CA VAL A 144 -13.67 -55.68 5.92
C VAL A 144 -12.93 -55.76 4.60
N GLU A 145 -13.47 -56.50 3.64
CA GLU A 145 -12.99 -56.44 2.25
C GLU A 145 -13.22 -55.04 1.70
N ILE A 146 -12.23 -54.17 1.93
CA ILE A 146 -12.23 -52.81 1.37
C ILE A 146 -11.78 -52.97 -0.07
N ASP A 147 -12.61 -52.61 -1.02
CA ASP A 147 -12.22 -52.44 -2.42
C ASP A 147 -11.23 -51.23 -2.48
N GLU A 148 -9.94 -51.54 -2.51
CA GLU A 148 -8.86 -50.54 -2.47
C GLU A 148 -8.97 -49.53 -3.65
N GLU A 149 -9.46 -50.00 -4.79
CA GLU A 149 -9.59 -49.13 -5.97
C GLU A 149 -10.76 -48.14 -5.81
N ALA A 150 -11.88 -48.59 -5.24
CA ALA A 150 -13.01 -47.73 -4.93
C ALA A 150 -12.66 -46.69 -3.82
N GLU A 151 -11.90 -47.11 -2.82
CA GLU A 151 -11.46 -46.23 -1.74
C GLU A 151 -10.47 -45.16 -2.25
N LEU A 152 -9.53 -45.53 -3.09
CA LEU A 152 -8.60 -44.58 -3.72
C LEU A 152 -9.33 -43.57 -4.61
N GLN A 153 -10.39 -43.96 -5.30
CA GLN A 153 -11.23 -43.05 -6.07
C GLN A 153 -11.99 -42.07 -5.18
N LYS A 154 -12.53 -42.55 -4.02
CA LYS A 154 -13.15 -41.69 -3.02
C LYS A 154 -12.14 -40.68 -2.46
N GLU A 155 -10.94 -41.14 -2.05
CA GLU A 155 -9.87 -40.24 -1.56
C GLU A 155 -9.55 -39.14 -2.56
N ARG A 156 -9.35 -39.46 -3.84
CA ARG A 156 -9.09 -38.48 -4.91
C ARG A 156 -10.24 -37.49 -5.10
N SER A 157 -11.46 -37.97 -5.03
CA SER A 157 -12.67 -37.13 -5.15
C SER A 157 -12.77 -36.15 -3.99
N ILE A 158 -12.51 -36.62 -2.75
CA ILE A 158 -12.52 -35.78 -1.55
C ILE A 158 -11.38 -34.78 -1.59
N GLU A 159 -10.16 -35.19 -2.01
CA GLU A 159 -9.01 -34.31 -2.17
C GLU A 159 -9.32 -33.16 -3.14
N GLU A 160 -9.87 -33.47 -4.32
CA GLU A 160 -10.28 -32.46 -5.29
C GLU A 160 -11.23 -31.43 -4.68
N VAL A 161 -12.31 -31.89 -4.04
CA VAL A 161 -13.32 -31.03 -3.45
C VAL A 161 -12.75 -30.18 -2.30
N CYS A 162 -11.91 -30.76 -1.44
CA CYS A 162 -11.24 -30.03 -0.36
C CYS A 162 -10.32 -28.94 -0.90
N LEU A 163 -9.50 -29.23 -1.92
CA LEU A 163 -8.63 -28.24 -2.55
C LEU A 163 -9.44 -27.10 -3.15
N VAL A 164 -10.51 -27.43 -3.89
CA VAL A 164 -11.38 -26.41 -4.49
C VAL A 164 -12.04 -25.56 -3.40
N ASN A 165 -12.56 -26.14 -2.32
CA ASN A 165 -13.20 -25.39 -1.25
C ASN A 165 -12.19 -24.56 -0.43
N ARG A 166 -10.99 -25.08 -0.19
CA ARG A 166 -9.91 -24.31 0.44
C ARG A 166 -9.48 -23.13 -0.44
N ALA A 167 -9.45 -23.31 -1.77
CA ALA A 167 -9.23 -22.23 -2.72
C ALA A 167 -10.29 -21.13 -2.61
N LEU A 168 -11.57 -21.48 -2.37
CA LEU A 168 -12.62 -20.48 -2.10
C LEU A 168 -12.31 -19.68 -0.83
N CYS A 169 -11.99 -20.35 0.26
CA CYS A 169 -11.63 -19.68 1.50
C CYS A 169 -10.43 -18.73 1.30
N ASN A 170 -9.40 -19.19 0.61
CA ASN A 170 -8.23 -18.37 0.29
C ASN A 170 -8.57 -17.17 -0.60
N LEU A 171 -9.51 -17.32 -1.55
CA LEU A 171 -9.99 -16.24 -2.41
C LEU A 171 -10.72 -15.15 -1.60
N GLU A 172 -11.65 -15.56 -0.73
CA GLU A 172 -12.41 -14.64 0.13
C GLU A 172 -11.51 -13.91 1.14
N MET A 173 -10.49 -14.59 1.65
CA MET A 173 -9.46 -13.99 2.51
C MET A 173 -8.43 -13.16 1.74
N LYS A 174 -8.59 -12.99 0.42
CA LYS A 174 -7.65 -12.28 -0.46
C LYS A 174 -6.24 -12.91 -0.52
N ASN A 175 -6.13 -14.18 -0.15
CA ASN A 175 -4.88 -14.94 -0.25
C ASN A 175 -4.77 -15.60 -1.65
N TYR A 176 -4.62 -14.77 -2.65
CA TYR A 176 -4.67 -15.18 -4.06
C TYR A 176 -3.58 -16.16 -4.48
N GLY A 177 -2.39 -16.04 -3.88
CA GLY A 177 -1.29 -16.96 -4.15
C GLY A 177 -1.58 -18.38 -3.69
N SER A 178 -2.18 -18.56 -2.49
CA SER A 178 -2.60 -19.86 -2.00
C SER A 178 -3.81 -20.40 -2.76
N CYS A 179 -4.76 -19.53 -3.11
CA CYS A 179 -5.90 -19.88 -3.96
C CYS A 179 -5.42 -20.51 -5.29
N ASN A 180 -4.47 -19.87 -5.98
CA ASN A 180 -3.95 -20.39 -7.24
C ASN A 180 -3.22 -21.73 -7.08
N ARG A 181 -2.49 -21.94 -5.99
CA ARG A 181 -1.83 -23.23 -5.69
C ARG A 181 -2.84 -24.35 -5.49
N ASP A 182 -3.89 -24.07 -4.71
CA ASP A 182 -4.96 -25.04 -4.46
C ASP A 182 -5.75 -25.34 -5.74
N CYS A 183 -6.08 -24.33 -6.54
CA CYS A 183 -6.73 -24.53 -7.86
C CYS A 183 -5.86 -25.35 -8.79
N ALA A 184 -4.55 -25.06 -8.89
CA ALA A 184 -3.64 -25.83 -9.72
C ALA A 184 -3.52 -27.29 -9.26
N ALA A 185 -3.55 -27.57 -7.94
CA ALA A 185 -3.55 -28.92 -7.41
C ALA A 185 -4.86 -29.65 -7.73
N ALA A 186 -6.01 -29.01 -7.56
CA ALA A 186 -7.31 -29.56 -7.92
C ALA A 186 -7.43 -29.87 -9.43
N LEU A 187 -6.93 -29.00 -10.28
CA LEU A 187 -6.96 -29.16 -11.74
C LEU A 187 -6.03 -30.26 -12.25
N ARG A 188 -4.99 -30.62 -11.49
CA ARG A 188 -4.19 -31.83 -11.80
C ARG A 188 -4.96 -33.11 -11.53
N LEU A 189 -5.83 -33.12 -10.52
CA LEU A 189 -6.70 -34.25 -10.22
C LEU A 189 -7.87 -34.34 -11.20
N ASN A 190 -8.50 -33.20 -11.45
CA ASN A 190 -9.64 -33.09 -12.35
C ASN A 190 -9.58 -31.81 -13.21
N PRO A 191 -9.03 -31.88 -14.44
CA PRO A 191 -8.97 -30.74 -15.36
C PRO A 191 -10.34 -30.16 -15.75
N LYS A 192 -11.42 -30.97 -15.61
CA LYS A 192 -12.79 -30.57 -15.98
C LYS A 192 -13.49 -29.75 -14.91
N ASN A 193 -12.85 -29.49 -13.76
CA ASN A 193 -13.46 -28.73 -12.68
C ASN A 193 -13.55 -27.23 -13.00
N VAL A 194 -14.69 -26.83 -13.53
CA VAL A 194 -14.98 -25.44 -13.93
C VAL A 194 -14.93 -24.46 -12.75
N LYS A 195 -15.29 -24.90 -11.53
CA LYS A 195 -15.20 -24.05 -10.33
C LYS A 195 -13.76 -23.71 -9.97
N ALA A 196 -12.84 -24.66 -10.18
CA ALA A 196 -11.41 -24.41 -9.94
C ALA A 196 -10.86 -23.40 -10.98
N TRP A 197 -11.23 -23.52 -12.25
CA TRP A 197 -10.87 -22.54 -13.28
C TRP A 197 -11.38 -21.14 -12.99
N TYR A 198 -12.66 -21.02 -12.59
CA TYR A 198 -13.24 -19.73 -12.23
C TYR A 198 -12.51 -19.06 -11.04
N ARG A 199 -12.17 -19.84 -10.00
CA ARG A 199 -11.45 -19.32 -8.83
C ARG A 199 -10.01 -18.93 -9.16
N ALA A 200 -9.33 -19.72 -9.98
CA ALA A 200 -8.00 -19.39 -10.49
C ALA A 200 -8.03 -18.07 -11.30
N ALA A 201 -8.99 -17.95 -12.24
CA ALA A 201 -9.17 -16.73 -13.01
C ALA A 201 -9.44 -15.52 -12.11
N SER A 202 -10.30 -15.67 -11.08
CA SER A 202 -10.62 -14.61 -10.14
C SER A 202 -9.40 -14.18 -9.32
N ALA A 203 -8.60 -15.13 -8.85
CA ALA A 203 -7.37 -14.83 -8.12
C ALA A 203 -6.31 -14.18 -9.03
N CYS A 204 -6.18 -14.62 -10.27
CA CYS A 204 -5.28 -14.02 -11.25
C CYS A 204 -5.68 -12.58 -11.59
N LEU A 205 -6.98 -12.31 -11.78
CA LEU A 205 -7.48 -10.96 -12.04
C LEU A 205 -7.23 -10.03 -10.86
N ALA A 206 -7.44 -10.51 -9.63
CA ALA A 206 -7.16 -9.73 -8.41
C ALA A 206 -5.68 -9.38 -8.24
N LEU A 207 -4.77 -10.15 -8.85
CA LEU A 207 -3.33 -9.88 -8.93
C LEU A 207 -2.92 -9.08 -10.18
N ASP A 208 -3.88 -8.56 -10.94
CA ASP A 208 -3.67 -7.91 -12.25
C ASP A 208 -2.91 -8.77 -13.29
N LYS A 209 -2.89 -10.09 -13.09
CA LYS A 209 -2.33 -11.04 -14.03
C LYS A 209 -3.37 -11.38 -15.13
N VAL A 210 -3.69 -10.38 -15.93
CA VAL A 210 -4.82 -10.41 -16.87
C VAL A 210 -4.68 -11.54 -17.90
N ALA A 211 -3.47 -11.77 -18.44
CA ALA A 211 -3.22 -12.83 -19.39
C ALA A 211 -3.51 -14.22 -18.81
N ALA A 212 -3.02 -14.50 -17.58
CA ALA A 212 -3.28 -15.76 -16.89
C ALA A 212 -4.75 -15.93 -16.52
N ALA A 213 -5.46 -14.83 -16.20
CA ALA A 213 -6.88 -14.87 -15.93
C ALA A 213 -7.70 -15.22 -17.19
N LEU A 214 -7.34 -14.67 -18.36
CA LEU A 214 -7.96 -15.01 -19.64
C LEU A 214 -7.72 -16.47 -20.00
N ASP A 215 -6.48 -16.95 -19.88
CA ASP A 215 -6.13 -18.35 -20.15
C ASP A 215 -6.93 -19.32 -19.26
N ALA A 216 -7.03 -19.04 -17.96
CA ALA A 216 -7.85 -19.82 -17.04
C ALA A 216 -9.34 -19.84 -17.43
N CYS A 217 -9.90 -18.70 -17.87
CA CYS A 217 -11.28 -18.63 -18.36
C CYS A 217 -11.47 -19.42 -19.65
N GLN A 218 -10.57 -19.31 -20.61
CA GLN A 218 -10.62 -20.02 -21.87
C GLN A 218 -10.52 -21.54 -21.64
N SER A 219 -9.60 -21.97 -20.75
CA SER A 219 -9.47 -23.37 -20.36
C SER A 219 -10.75 -23.89 -19.71
N GLY A 220 -11.36 -23.11 -18.79
CA GLY A 220 -12.64 -23.48 -18.18
C GLY A 220 -13.79 -23.59 -19.20
N LEU A 221 -13.86 -22.66 -20.17
CA LEU A 221 -14.86 -22.65 -21.23
C LEU A 221 -14.67 -23.78 -22.26
N SER A 222 -13.46 -24.31 -22.42
CA SER A 222 -13.22 -25.47 -23.28
C SER A 222 -13.92 -26.74 -22.76
N PHE A 223 -14.12 -26.84 -21.43
CA PHE A 223 -14.84 -27.94 -20.79
C PHE A 223 -16.35 -27.67 -20.65
N ASP A 224 -16.74 -26.43 -20.41
CA ASP A 224 -18.14 -25.99 -20.30
C ASP A 224 -18.36 -24.70 -21.10
N SER A 225 -18.59 -24.86 -22.39
CA SER A 225 -18.77 -23.76 -23.36
C SER A 225 -20.03 -22.91 -23.09
N GLN A 226 -20.99 -23.41 -22.30
CA GLN A 226 -22.24 -22.70 -22.02
C GLN A 226 -22.23 -22.00 -20.65
N ASN A 227 -21.13 -22.04 -19.93
CA ASN A 227 -21.01 -21.42 -18.63
C ASN A 227 -21.13 -19.88 -18.70
N THR A 228 -22.29 -19.37 -18.33
CA THR A 228 -22.59 -17.92 -18.36
C THR A 228 -21.72 -17.13 -17.39
N ALA A 229 -21.38 -17.72 -16.24
CA ALA A 229 -20.53 -17.06 -15.24
C ALA A 229 -19.10 -16.85 -15.78
N LEU A 230 -18.51 -17.85 -16.42
CA LEU A 230 -17.19 -17.72 -17.05
C LEU A 230 -17.20 -16.73 -18.23
N LYS A 231 -18.26 -16.75 -19.07
CA LYS A 231 -18.41 -15.80 -20.17
C LYS A 231 -18.47 -14.35 -19.68
N SER A 232 -19.33 -14.08 -18.71
CA SER A 232 -19.45 -12.74 -18.13
C SER A 232 -18.16 -12.30 -17.41
N PHE A 233 -17.46 -13.25 -16.79
CA PHE A 233 -16.20 -12.97 -16.13
C PHE A 233 -15.08 -12.68 -17.15
N MET A 234 -15.04 -13.42 -18.27
CA MET A 234 -14.12 -13.17 -19.39
C MET A 234 -14.28 -11.76 -19.96
N THR A 235 -15.51 -11.32 -20.21
CA THR A 235 -15.77 -9.94 -20.65
C THR A 235 -15.22 -8.90 -19.67
N ARG A 236 -15.36 -9.16 -18.38
CA ARG A 236 -14.81 -8.28 -17.32
C ARG A 236 -13.28 -8.24 -17.32
N ILE A 237 -12.63 -9.38 -17.59
CA ILE A 237 -11.17 -9.45 -17.73
C ILE A 237 -10.71 -8.69 -18.98
N GLU A 238 -11.42 -8.84 -20.11
CA GLU A 238 -11.13 -8.12 -21.34
C GLU A 238 -11.24 -6.60 -21.17
N GLN A 239 -12.29 -6.13 -20.51
CA GLN A 239 -12.42 -4.71 -20.16
C GLN A 239 -11.25 -4.22 -19.30
N ARG A 240 -10.80 -5.01 -18.32
CA ARG A 240 -9.62 -4.67 -17.51
C ARG A 240 -8.36 -4.63 -18.35
N ARG A 241 -8.16 -5.59 -19.25
CA ARG A 241 -7.05 -5.61 -20.21
C ARG A 241 -7.00 -4.35 -21.05
N ASP A 242 -8.14 -3.99 -21.63
CA ASP A 242 -8.25 -2.85 -22.55
C ASP A 242 -8.03 -1.53 -21.79
N HIS A 243 -8.55 -1.44 -20.58
CA HIS A 243 -8.26 -0.30 -19.69
C HIS A 243 -6.76 -0.18 -19.36
N LEU A 244 -6.10 -1.28 -19.00
CA LEU A 244 -4.65 -1.27 -18.70
C LEU A 244 -3.83 -0.92 -19.95
N ALA A 245 -4.21 -1.44 -21.10
CA ALA A 245 -3.57 -1.11 -22.39
C ALA A 245 -3.74 0.38 -22.75
N ALA A 246 -4.92 0.95 -22.51
CA ALA A 246 -5.17 2.37 -22.73
C ALA A 246 -4.34 3.26 -21.77
N VAL A 247 -4.27 2.91 -20.48
CA VAL A 247 -3.44 3.61 -19.49
C VAL A 247 -1.95 3.54 -19.87
N GLU A 248 -1.48 2.37 -20.27
CA GLU A 248 -0.09 2.18 -20.68
C GLU A 248 0.24 2.98 -21.98
N LYS A 249 -0.70 3.02 -22.91
CA LYS A 249 -0.56 3.81 -24.15
C LYS A 249 -0.46 5.30 -23.83
N THR A 250 -1.38 5.83 -23.02
CA THR A 250 -1.33 7.25 -22.62
C THR A 250 -0.08 7.59 -21.82
N ARG A 251 0.41 6.67 -20.98
CA ARG A 251 1.67 6.85 -20.27
C ARG A 251 2.85 6.98 -21.23
N LYS A 252 2.95 6.04 -22.20
CA LYS A 252 4.02 6.05 -23.21
C LYS A 252 3.99 7.32 -24.07
N GLU A 253 2.80 7.70 -24.53
CA GLU A 253 2.61 8.92 -25.33
C GLU A 253 3.04 10.17 -24.54
N ARG A 254 2.73 10.24 -23.24
CA ARG A 254 3.15 11.33 -22.36
C ARG A 254 4.67 11.36 -22.15
N GLU A 255 5.27 10.17 -21.89
CA GLU A 255 6.72 10.04 -21.73
C GLU A 255 7.47 10.46 -23.02
N GLU A 256 6.98 9.99 -24.16
CA GLU A 256 7.54 10.32 -25.48
C GLU A 256 7.43 11.81 -25.80
N ARG A 257 6.25 12.40 -25.54
CA ARG A 257 6.06 13.84 -25.66
C ARG A 257 7.02 14.64 -24.77
N THR A 258 7.13 14.29 -23.50
CA THR A 258 8.05 14.95 -22.56
C THR A 258 9.51 14.81 -23.01
N ARG A 259 9.88 13.64 -23.55
CA ARG A 259 11.22 13.42 -24.11
C ARG A 259 11.48 14.32 -25.32
N LEU A 260 10.49 14.44 -26.20
CA LEU A 260 10.58 15.30 -27.39
C LEU A 260 10.70 16.77 -27.00
N GLU A 261 9.85 17.27 -26.10
CA GLU A 261 9.88 18.62 -25.57
C GLU A 261 11.25 18.96 -24.96
N GLN A 262 11.83 18.05 -24.17
CA GLN A 262 13.18 18.25 -23.61
C GLN A 262 14.28 18.26 -24.67
N ALA A 263 14.17 17.43 -25.70
CA ALA A 263 15.12 17.41 -26.80
C ALA A 263 15.04 18.71 -27.62
N THR A 264 13.82 19.18 -27.90
CA THR A 264 13.57 20.44 -28.60
C THR A 264 14.13 21.64 -27.83
N LEU A 265 13.90 21.70 -26.51
CA LEU A 265 14.44 22.73 -25.64
C LEU A 265 15.98 22.72 -25.64
N ARG A 266 16.61 21.56 -25.56
CA ARG A 266 18.09 21.46 -25.67
C ARG A 266 18.60 21.97 -27.00
N LEU A 267 17.94 21.61 -28.09
CA LEU A 267 18.30 22.10 -29.43
C LEU A 267 18.13 23.63 -29.52
N ALA A 268 17.04 24.18 -28.97
CA ALA A 268 16.81 25.62 -28.92
C ALA A 268 17.89 26.37 -28.15
N LEU A 269 18.33 25.89 -27.00
CA LEU A 269 19.42 26.45 -26.21
C LEU A 269 20.76 26.37 -26.95
N MET A 270 21.05 25.24 -27.61
CA MET A 270 22.27 25.10 -28.44
C MET A 270 22.31 26.07 -29.61
N ASN A 271 21.20 26.19 -30.35
CA ASN A 271 21.10 27.11 -31.49
C ASN A 271 21.32 28.56 -31.06
N ARG A 272 20.88 28.93 -29.87
CA ARG A 272 21.02 30.26 -29.28
C ARG A 272 22.34 30.48 -28.53
N LYS A 273 23.18 29.45 -28.44
CA LYS A 273 24.44 29.44 -27.68
C LYS A 273 24.25 29.81 -26.20
N VAL A 274 23.13 29.44 -25.63
CA VAL A 274 22.81 29.61 -24.20
C VAL A 274 23.34 28.43 -23.42
N LEU A 275 24.21 28.71 -22.47
CA LEU A 275 24.75 27.68 -21.56
C LEU A 275 23.79 27.50 -20.39
N ALA A 276 23.48 26.24 -20.07
CA ALA A 276 22.61 25.89 -18.96
C ALA A 276 23.26 24.81 -18.12
N ARG A 277 23.23 24.97 -16.79
CA ARG A 277 23.78 24.01 -15.82
C ARG A 277 22.78 23.75 -14.71
N ARG A 278 22.74 22.51 -14.24
CA ARG A 278 22.03 22.12 -13.01
C ARG A 278 23.03 21.88 -11.91
N THR A 279 22.68 22.33 -10.70
CA THR A 279 23.45 22.08 -9.47
C THR A 279 22.96 20.82 -8.77
N ASP A 280 23.76 20.30 -7.83
CA ASP A 280 23.36 19.14 -7.02
C ASP A 280 22.20 19.46 -6.05
N ARG A 281 22.01 20.75 -5.75
CA ARG A 281 20.95 21.26 -4.88
C ARG A 281 20.24 22.43 -5.56
N PRO A 282 19.35 22.14 -6.52
CA PRO A 282 18.58 23.21 -7.18
C PRO A 282 17.66 23.89 -6.17
N LEU A 283 17.37 25.16 -6.42
CA LEU A 283 16.36 25.88 -5.64
C LEU A 283 15.01 25.21 -5.85
N GLU A 284 14.27 24.97 -4.75
CA GLU A 284 12.90 24.42 -4.80
C GLU A 284 11.90 25.49 -5.30
N MET A 285 12.04 25.87 -6.56
CA MET A 285 11.12 26.78 -7.24
C MET A 285 10.46 26.06 -8.42
N PRO A 286 9.31 25.41 -8.21
CA PRO A 286 8.64 24.64 -9.27
C PRO A 286 8.19 25.52 -10.45
N GLU A 287 8.09 26.82 -10.24
CA GLU A 287 7.69 27.79 -11.26
C GLU A 287 8.87 28.26 -12.13
N ALA A 288 10.10 28.06 -11.68
CA ALA A 288 11.30 28.41 -12.43
C ALA A 288 11.64 27.29 -13.43
N LYS A 289 11.12 27.39 -14.65
CA LYS A 289 11.42 26.47 -15.76
C LYS A 289 11.65 27.23 -17.02
N VAL A 290 12.79 27.00 -17.64
CA VAL A 290 13.04 27.46 -18.99
C VAL A 290 12.12 26.72 -19.95
N ALA A 291 11.39 27.44 -20.76
CA ALA A 291 10.40 26.88 -21.68
C ALA A 291 10.38 27.63 -23.02
N LEU A 292 9.94 26.92 -24.05
CA LEU A 292 9.60 27.52 -25.34
C LEU A 292 8.11 27.86 -25.35
N ASP A 293 7.70 28.89 -26.09
CA ASP A 293 6.28 29.19 -26.30
C ASP A 293 5.56 28.04 -26.99
N ASP A 294 6.16 27.45 -28.01
CA ASP A 294 5.79 26.14 -28.55
C ASP A 294 6.84 25.10 -28.14
N PRO A 295 6.52 24.18 -27.23
CA PRO A 295 7.47 23.17 -26.76
C PRO A 295 8.04 22.25 -27.84
N LEU A 296 7.40 22.16 -29.01
CA LEU A 296 7.81 21.30 -30.12
C LEU A 296 8.55 22.04 -31.23
N ASP A 297 8.59 23.35 -31.19
CA ASP A 297 9.34 24.18 -32.16
C ASP A 297 10.56 24.84 -31.50
N ALA A 298 11.75 24.38 -31.88
CA ALA A 298 13.02 24.94 -31.39
C ALA A 298 13.27 26.38 -31.80
N SER A 299 12.54 26.91 -32.80
CA SER A 299 12.63 28.29 -33.27
C SER A 299 11.69 29.25 -32.54
N SER A 300 10.71 28.73 -31.80
CA SER A 300 9.78 29.53 -31.01
C SER A 300 10.47 30.31 -29.91
N THR A 301 9.83 31.36 -29.39
CA THR A 301 10.40 32.27 -28.38
C THR A 301 10.79 31.49 -27.10
N LEU A 302 12.00 31.77 -26.61
CA LEU A 302 12.50 31.15 -25.37
C LEU A 302 12.16 32.05 -24.19
N ASN A 303 11.46 31.48 -23.21
CA ASN A 303 11.14 32.11 -21.94
C ASN A 303 12.08 31.58 -20.85
N ILE A 304 12.77 32.48 -20.20
CA ILE A 304 13.76 32.18 -19.16
C ILE A 304 13.31 32.85 -17.86
N PRO A 305 13.10 32.13 -16.78
CA PRO A 305 12.83 32.75 -15.49
C PRO A 305 14.00 33.59 -15.02
N VAL A 306 13.70 34.78 -14.52
CA VAL A 306 14.72 35.72 -14.02
C VAL A 306 14.38 36.11 -12.58
N MET A 307 15.37 36.01 -11.71
CA MET A 307 15.29 36.50 -10.33
C MET A 307 16.06 37.83 -10.26
N ILE A 308 15.36 38.87 -9.92
CA ILE A 308 15.95 40.18 -9.63
C ILE A 308 16.33 40.19 -8.16
N LEU A 309 17.61 40.43 -7.89
CA LEU A 309 18.14 40.48 -6.53
C LEU A 309 18.51 41.93 -6.19
N TYR A 310 18.11 42.41 -5.03
CA TYR A 310 18.47 43.71 -4.46
C TYR A 310 19.40 43.52 -3.27
N PRO A 311 20.70 43.25 -3.51
CA PRO A 311 21.58 42.72 -2.46
C PRO A 311 21.85 43.70 -1.32
N VAL A 312 21.67 45.00 -1.53
CA VAL A 312 21.85 46.04 -0.50
C VAL A 312 20.71 45.99 0.55
N HIS A 313 19.53 45.52 0.16
CA HIS A 313 18.34 45.47 1.03
C HIS A 313 17.83 44.05 1.26
N ALA A 314 18.54 43.05 0.76
CA ALA A 314 18.17 41.63 0.86
C ALA A 314 16.73 41.35 0.38
N GLN A 315 16.31 42.04 -0.69
CA GLN A 315 14.98 41.85 -1.31
C GLN A 315 15.15 41.17 -2.68
N THR A 316 14.05 40.56 -3.15
CA THR A 316 14.05 39.85 -4.43
C THR A 316 12.71 39.99 -5.12
N ASP A 317 12.71 40.06 -6.45
CA ASP A 317 11.55 39.93 -7.32
C ASP A 317 11.74 38.79 -8.29
N PHE A 318 10.65 38.15 -8.69
CA PHE A 318 10.70 37.01 -9.60
C PHE A 318 9.86 37.24 -10.84
N ILE A 319 10.50 37.10 -12.02
CA ILE A 319 9.87 37.19 -13.33
C ILE A 319 9.80 35.78 -13.89
N LYS A 320 8.61 35.20 -13.95
CA LYS A 320 8.38 33.83 -14.38
C LYS A 320 8.64 33.61 -15.87
N GLN A 321 8.27 34.57 -16.70
CA GLN A 321 8.38 34.49 -18.15
C GLN A 321 9.07 35.75 -18.65
N PHE A 322 10.39 35.70 -18.76
CA PHE A 322 11.19 36.73 -19.36
C PHE A 322 11.55 36.26 -20.78
N GLN A 323 11.01 36.91 -21.80
CA GLN A 323 11.26 36.52 -23.18
C GLN A 323 12.69 36.84 -23.59
N GLU A 324 13.29 36.00 -24.39
CA GLU A 324 14.66 36.15 -24.86
C GLU A 324 14.93 37.46 -25.61
N SER A 325 13.90 38.04 -26.24
CA SER A 325 13.95 39.30 -26.99
C SER A 325 13.87 40.53 -26.10
N GLU A 326 13.30 40.41 -24.91
CA GLU A 326 13.08 41.51 -23.97
C GLU A 326 14.38 41.97 -23.31
N SER A 327 14.40 43.21 -22.86
CA SER A 327 15.53 43.81 -22.15
C SER A 327 15.25 43.97 -20.65
N ILE A 328 16.32 43.96 -19.84
CA ILE A 328 16.19 44.20 -18.39
C ILE A 328 15.53 45.56 -18.11
N SER A 329 15.77 46.57 -19.00
CA SER A 329 15.19 47.91 -18.88
C SER A 329 13.66 47.92 -18.96
N GLU A 330 13.09 47.10 -19.83
CA GLU A 330 11.63 46.95 -19.97
C GLU A 330 11.00 46.44 -18.69
N HIS A 331 11.56 45.40 -18.11
CA HIS A 331 11.07 44.84 -16.85
C HIS A 331 11.28 45.80 -15.67
N LEU A 332 12.44 46.45 -15.59
CA LEU A 332 12.66 47.43 -14.54
C LEU A 332 11.71 48.64 -14.61
N SER A 333 11.14 48.95 -15.79
CA SER A 333 10.24 50.09 -15.95
C SER A 333 8.92 49.93 -15.18
N TYR A 334 8.45 48.71 -14.98
CA TYR A 334 7.23 48.43 -14.20
C TYR A 334 7.52 47.89 -12.80
N LEU A 335 8.74 47.36 -12.54
CA LEU A 335 9.13 46.93 -11.20
C LEU A 335 9.52 48.09 -10.31
N LEU A 336 10.09 49.17 -10.89
CA LEU A 336 10.56 50.35 -10.17
C LEU A 336 9.56 51.51 -10.29
N PRO A 337 9.32 52.30 -9.23
CA PRO A 337 9.98 52.24 -7.92
C PRO A 337 9.42 51.08 -7.05
N VAL A 338 10.29 50.50 -6.23
CA VAL A 338 9.89 49.43 -5.32
C VAL A 338 9.29 49.99 -4.01
N PRO A 339 8.25 49.38 -3.43
CA PRO A 339 7.52 49.94 -2.29
C PRO A 339 8.36 50.12 -1.01
N TRP A 340 9.45 49.34 -0.88
CA TRP A 340 10.33 49.37 0.30
C TRP A 340 11.47 50.39 0.18
N ASP A 341 11.66 51.06 -1.01
CA ASP A 341 12.70 52.05 -1.25
C ASP A 341 12.24 53.45 -0.82
N GLN A 342 12.39 53.75 0.45
CA GLN A 342 12.01 55.04 1.03
C GLN A 342 12.84 56.23 0.47
N ASN A 343 14.05 55.97 0.03
CA ASN A 343 14.98 57.00 -0.43
C ASN A 343 14.94 57.24 -1.94
N ASN A 344 14.09 56.51 -2.69
CA ASN A 344 14.02 56.54 -4.16
C ASN A 344 15.39 56.29 -4.84
N GLU A 345 16.23 55.45 -4.24
CA GLU A 345 17.55 55.10 -4.79
C GLU A 345 17.40 54.15 -5.99
N TYR A 346 16.34 53.31 -6.03
CA TYR A 346 16.06 52.38 -7.10
C TYR A 346 15.16 53.03 -8.17
N THR A 347 15.76 53.76 -9.04
CA THR A 347 15.10 54.27 -10.25
C THR A 347 15.75 53.65 -11.50
N THR A 348 15.02 53.55 -12.60
CA THR A 348 15.54 52.99 -13.88
C THR A 348 16.80 53.65 -14.37
N SER A 349 17.00 54.96 -14.06
CA SER A 349 18.19 55.74 -14.40
C SER A 349 19.34 55.55 -13.42
N ASN A 350 19.04 55.31 -12.12
CA ASN A 350 20.04 55.30 -11.05
C ASN A 350 20.54 53.89 -10.67
N VAL A 351 19.98 52.82 -11.23
CA VAL A 351 20.44 51.45 -10.95
C VAL A 351 21.41 50.93 -12.02
N GLU A 352 22.26 50.02 -11.60
CA GLU A 352 23.13 49.20 -12.44
C GLU A 352 22.78 47.72 -12.24
N CYS A 353 22.87 46.96 -13.32
CA CYS A 353 22.55 45.52 -13.29
C CYS A 353 23.83 44.71 -13.47
N TYR A 354 23.97 43.65 -12.66
CA TYR A 354 25.10 42.74 -12.71
C TYR A 354 24.60 41.30 -12.78
N ILE A 355 25.34 40.47 -13.49
CA ILE A 355 25.08 39.04 -13.60
C ILE A 355 26.37 38.32 -13.27
N GLU A 356 26.27 37.22 -12.54
CA GLU A 356 27.40 36.38 -12.22
C GLU A 356 27.87 35.58 -13.44
N THR A 357 29.18 35.51 -13.65
CA THR A 357 29.77 34.74 -14.75
C THR A 357 30.01 33.28 -14.35
N ILE A 358 30.21 32.40 -15.33
CA ILE A 358 30.57 30.99 -15.15
C ILE A 358 31.80 30.84 -14.24
N GLU A 359 32.79 31.76 -14.38
CA GLU A 359 34.02 31.78 -13.58
C GLU A 359 33.81 32.39 -12.18
N GLY A 360 32.61 32.87 -11.91
CA GLY A 360 32.25 33.45 -10.63
C GLY A 360 32.58 34.91 -10.48
N GLY A 361 32.95 35.61 -11.54
CA GLY A 361 33.06 37.06 -11.58
C GLY A 361 31.71 37.73 -11.73
N LEU A 362 31.71 39.06 -11.81
CA LEU A 362 30.54 39.89 -12.11
C LEU A 362 30.72 40.60 -13.44
N ILE A 363 29.71 40.56 -14.28
CA ILE A 363 29.61 41.36 -15.49
C ILE A 363 28.49 42.37 -15.31
N LYS A 364 28.78 43.61 -15.65
CA LYS A 364 27.77 44.67 -15.77
C LYS A 364 26.89 44.39 -16.98
N ALA A 365 25.64 44.07 -16.77
CA ALA A 365 24.66 43.81 -17.81
C ALA A 365 24.17 45.11 -18.44
N GLY A 366 24.24 45.21 -19.76
CA GLY A 366 23.66 46.32 -20.50
C GLY A 366 22.14 46.29 -20.43
N LYS A 367 21.52 47.18 -19.66
CA LYS A 367 20.07 47.21 -19.41
C LYS A 367 19.18 47.19 -20.66
N LYS A 368 19.66 47.75 -21.76
CA LYS A 368 18.94 47.87 -23.05
C LYS A 368 19.21 46.69 -24.00
N LEU A 369 20.10 45.77 -23.62
CA LEU A 369 20.37 44.57 -24.42
C LEU A 369 19.31 43.53 -24.14
N SER A 370 18.90 42.77 -25.18
CA SER A 370 18.01 41.62 -24.99
C SER A 370 18.69 40.55 -24.15
N LEU A 371 17.89 39.81 -23.42
CA LEU A 371 18.38 38.73 -22.55
C LEU A 371 19.19 37.70 -23.35
N LEU A 372 18.76 37.38 -24.58
CA LEU A 372 19.49 36.50 -25.48
C LEU A 372 20.89 37.00 -25.80
N LYS A 373 21.04 38.29 -26.09
CA LYS A 373 22.37 38.88 -26.39
C LYS A 373 23.31 38.83 -25.20
N LEU A 374 22.77 38.91 -23.97
CA LEU A 374 23.57 38.77 -22.76
C LEU A 374 24.01 37.32 -22.58
N LEU A 375 23.10 36.35 -22.68
CA LEU A 375 23.37 34.93 -22.47
C LEU A 375 24.23 34.32 -23.58
N SER A 376 24.05 34.74 -24.85
CA SER A 376 24.83 34.23 -25.99
C SER A 376 26.30 34.68 -25.99
N SER A 377 26.70 35.55 -25.05
CA SER A 377 28.09 36.00 -24.91
C SER A 377 29.09 34.91 -24.54
N GLY A 378 28.61 33.72 -24.12
CA GLY A 378 29.42 32.58 -23.65
C GLY A 378 30.04 32.78 -22.26
N LYS A 379 29.79 33.91 -21.61
CA LYS A 379 30.29 34.22 -20.26
C LYS A 379 29.27 34.00 -19.15
N LEU A 380 28.01 33.90 -19.52
CA LEU A 380 26.86 33.74 -18.61
C LEU A 380 26.24 32.38 -18.83
N GLU A 381 25.63 31.85 -17.78
CA GLU A 381 24.90 30.61 -17.82
C GLU A 381 23.54 30.72 -17.10
N VAL A 382 22.62 29.87 -17.49
CA VAL A 382 21.36 29.65 -16.78
C VAL A 382 21.59 28.53 -15.76
N VAL A 383 21.46 28.84 -14.48
CA VAL A 383 21.69 27.87 -13.39
C VAL A 383 20.37 27.45 -12.78
N ASP A 384 20.08 26.14 -12.78
CA ASP A 384 18.84 25.57 -12.25
C ASP A 384 17.58 26.19 -12.87
N ASP A 385 17.60 26.33 -14.20
CA ASP A 385 16.54 26.95 -14.99
C ASP A 385 16.26 28.44 -14.63
N LEU A 386 17.20 29.14 -14.00
CA LEU A 386 17.03 30.49 -13.51
C LEU A 386 18.24 31.39 -13.87
N VAL A 387 17.97 32.64 -14.24
CA VAL A 387 18.98 33.69 -14.35
C VAL A 387 18.85 34.66 -13.17
N ARG A 388 19.97 34.98 -12.52
CA ARG A 388 20.00 35.92 -11.38
C ARG A 388 20.59 37.26 -11.83
N VAL A 389 19.81 38.31 -11.70
CA VAL A 389 20.23 39.69 -12.03
C VAL A 389 20.27 40.50 -10.75
N MET A 390 21.45 40.99 -10.39
CA MET A 390 21.66 41.85 -9.22
C MET A 390 21.48 43.28 -9.62
N VAL A 391 20.56 44.00 -8.98
CA VAL A 391 20.23 45.39 -9.23
C VAL A 391 20.75 46.23 -8.05
N VAL A 392 21.66 47.15 -8.32
CA VAL A 392 22.34 47.93 -7.30
C VAL A 392 22.30 49.43 -7.68
N PRO A 393 22.01 50.36 -6.73
CA PRO A 393 22.11 51.79 -6.97
C PRO A 393 23.54 52.20 -7.35
N LYS A 394 23.70 53.09 -8.31
CA LYS A 394 25.01 53.53 -8.81
C LYS A 394 25.96 53.99 -7.70
N GLY A 395 25.44 54.74 -6.73
CA GLY A 395 26.24 55.24 -5.60
C GLY A 395 26.79 54.18 -4.66
N LYS A 396 26.18 53.00 -4.64
CA LYS A 396 26.57 51.86 -3.78
C LYS A 396 27.26 50.74 -4.56
N ALA A 397 27.32 50.83 -5.88
CA ALA A 397 27.81 49.78 -6.75
C ALA A 397 29.28 49.41 -6.51
N ALA A 398 30.15 50.40 -6.37
CA ALA A 398 31.59 50.18 -6.16
C ALA A 398 31.87 49.41 -4.87
N GLN A 399 31.29 49.85 -3.77
CA GLN A 399 31.43 49.19 -2.47
C GLN A 399 30.86 47.77 -2.50
N TRP A 400 29.67 47.59 -3.07
CA TRP A 400 29.05 46.30 -3.16
C TRP A 400 29.89 45.27 -3.99
N ILE A 401 30.52 45.74 -5.09
CA ILE A 401 31.41 44.90 -5.90
C ILE A 401 32.64 44.44 -5.11
N GLU A 402 33.23 45.32 -4.30
CA GLU A 402 34.36 44.96 -3.44
C GLU A 402 33.95 43.94 -2.36
N ASP A 403 32.82 44.17 -1.73
CA ASP A 403 32.25 43.23 -0.72
C ASP A 403 31.96 41.86 -1.36
N PHE A 404 31.43 41.83 -2.58
CA PHE A 404 31.19 40.60 -3.33
C PHE A 404 32.49 39.85 -3.61
N LYS A 405 33.53 40.51 -4.07
CA LYS A 405 34.84 39.91 -4.32
C LYS A 405 35.49 39.37 -3.03
N THR A 406 35.38 40.14 -1.94
CA THR A 406 35.93 39.73 -0.63
C THR A 406 35.27 38.51 -0.05
N ARG A 407 33.94 38.39 -0.17
CA ARG A 407 33.19 37.21 0.27
C ARG A 407 33.58 35.96 -0.50
N ARG A 408 33.84 36.09 -1.79
CA ARG A 408 34.18 34.99 -2.66
C ARG A 408 35.63 34.55 -2.58
N GLY A 409 36.56 35.48 -2.30
CA GLY A 409 37.96 35.13 -2.04
C GLY A 409 38.19 34.41 -0.74
N LYS A 410 37.14 34.24 0.10
CA LYS A 410 37.13 33.48 1.35
C LYS A 410 36.46 32.09 1.24
N GLN A 411 35.85 31.75 0.09
CA GLN A 411 35.35 30.44 -0.28
C GLN A 411 36.33 29.70 -1.19
#